data_a79f824c8387f3a85c7cdc18f347729d
#
_entry.id   a79f824c8387f3a85c7cdc18f347729d
#
_cell.length_a   1.000
_cell.length_b   1.000
_cell.length_c   1.000
_cell.angle_alpha   90.00
_cell.angle_beta   90.00
_cell.angle_gamma   90.00
#
_symmetry.space_group_name_H-M   'P 1'
#
loop_
_entity.id
_entity.type
_entity.pdbx_description
1 polymer ?
#
loop_
_entity_poly.entity_id
_entity_poly.type
_entity_poly.pdbx_seq_one_letter_code
_entity_poly.pdbx_strand_id
1 'polypeptide(L)'
;IIAFRSLRPDVNFQLYQTSDQSDDYDLCVSARRADIPSPTGEQPIVMLEEDLYLAVPTHSPYGHRTSIRLTDTKDAGYICLAGSRPIRQITNSYFMEAGFTPRIVFESDTTESVRNLIAAGMGIGFWPQYSWGPLPSEWNSQSSSPVRLLPIEGQVCRRQITLTRSPKSVDKPVLNDFCSFLVRNSRWI
;
A
#
# COMPACT_ATOMS: atom_id res chain seq x y z
N ILE A 1 -11.27 14.20 -0.78
CA ILE A 1 -12.55 14.35 -1.53
C ILE A 1 -13.50 15.22 -0.73
N ILE A 2 -13.84 14.87 0.52
CA ILE A 2 -14.83 15.62 1.33
C ILE A 2 -14.47 17.11 1.40
N ALA A 3 -13.24 17.45 1.77
CA ALA A 3 -12.79 18.83 1.87
C ALA A 3 -12.83 19.59 0.52
N PHE A 4 -12.50 18.91 -0.60
CA PHE A 4 -12.61 19.53 -1.91
C PHE A 4 -14.07 19.77 -2.30
N ARG A 5 -14.97 18.83 -2.01
CA ARG A 5 -16.39 18.99 -2.29
C ARG A 5 -17.04 20.13 -1.49
N SER A 6 -16.51 20.43 -0.28
CA SER A 6 -16.96 21.61 0.47
C SER A 6 -16.58 22.94 -0.22
N LEU A 7 -15.49 22.96 -0.99
CA LEU A 7 -15.06 24.12 -1.79
C LEU A 7 -15.75 24.17 -3.17
N ARG A 8 -16.09 23.02 -3.72
CA ARG A 8 -16.67 22.85 -5.05
C ARG A 8 -17.89 21.90 -4.98
N PRO A 9 -19.02 22.38 -4.45
CA PRO A 9 -20.24 21.57 -4.29
C PRO A 9 -20.86 21.13 -5.64
N ASP A 10 -20.49 21.82 -6.72
CA ASP A 10 -20.88 21.53 -8.11
C ASP A 10 -20.20 20.26 -8.69
N VAL A 11 -19.17 19.72 -8.00
CA VAL A 11 -18.42 18.56 -8.48
C VAL A 11 -18.98 17.27 -7.91
N ASN A 12 -19.30 16.33 -8.81
CA ASN A 12 -19.69 14.97 -8.46
C ASN A 12 -18.51 14.00 -8.62
N PHE A 13 -18.37 13.06 -7.68
CA PHE A 13 -17.35 12.03 -7.70
C PHE A 13 -17.98 10.65 -7.88
N GLN A 14 -17.43 9.89 -8.79
CA GLN A 14 -17.67 8.45 -8.91
C GLN A 14 -16.36 7.74 -8.53
N LEU A 15 -16.42 6.82 -7.56
CA LEU A 15 -15.25 6.14 -7.02
C LEU A 15 -15.33 4.65 -7.34
N TYR A 16 -14.27 4.16 -7.95
CA TYR A 16 -14.11 2.75 -8.29
C TYR A 16 -12.89 2.19 -7.55
N GLN A 17 -13.03 1.05 -6.90
CA GLN A 17 -11.93 0.42 -6.16
C GLN A 17 -11.22 -0.67 -6.95
N THR A 18 -11.78 -1.08 -8.07
CA THR A 18 -11.23 -2.14 -8.92
C THR A 18 -10.70 -1.56 -10.20
N SER A 19 -9.56 -2.05 -10.63
CA SER A 19 -8.97 -1.80 -11.94
C SER A 19 -9.61 -2.70 -13.01
N ASP A 20 -10.90 -2.97 -12.95
CA ASP A 20 -11.57 -3.53 -14.11
C ASP A 20 -11.48 -2.48 -15.20
N GLN A 21 -10.58 -2.73 -16.06
CA GLN A 21 -10.10 -2.13 -17.29
C GLN A 21 -11.08 -1.25 -18.10
N SER A 22 -11.94 -0.49 -17.47
CA SER A 22 -12.57 0.60 -18.16
C SER A 22 -11.57 1.75 -18.16
N ASP A 23 -11.02 2.08 -19.33
CA ASP A 23 -10.25 3.31 -19.59
C ASP A 23 -11.10 4.58 -19.39
N ASP A 24 -12.24 4.46 -18.73
CA ASP A 24 -13.21 5.54 -18.53
C ASP A 24 -13.12 6.10 -17.11
N TYR A 25 -11.93 6.58 -16.77
CA TYR A 25 -11.69 7.34 -15.55
C TYR A 25 -11.04 8.68 -15.91
N ASP A 26 -11.23 9.67 -15.03
CA ASP A 26 -10.54 10.95 -15.15
C ASP A 26 -9.16 10.92 -14.44
N LEU A 27 -9.12 10.29 -13.27
CA LEU A 27 -7.94 10.19 -12.41
C LEU A 27 -7.81 8.76 -11.87
N CYS A 28 -6.60 8.24 -11.87
CA CYS A 28 -6.26 6.96 -11.27
C CYS A 28 -5.27 7.15 -10.12
N VAL A 29 -5.61 6.61 -8.95
CA VAL A 29 -4.68 6.48 -7.83
C VAL A 29 -4.13 5.06 -7.83
N SER A 30 -2.83 4.93 -7.94
CA SER A 30 -2.16 3.64 -7.99
C SER A 30 -0.92 3.64 -7.09
N ALA A 31 -0.27 2.50 -6.97
CA ALA A 31 0.99 2.36 -6.27
C ALA A 31 2.06 1.79 -7.19
N ARG A 32 3.30 2.24 -7.02
CA ARG A 32 4.48 1.71 -7.71
C ARG A 32 5.68 1.64 -6.78
N ARG A 33 6.72 0.94 -7.19
CA ARG A 33 8.01 1.02 -6.51
C ARG A 33 8.60 2.43 -6.67
N ALA A 34 9.22 2.93 -5.61
CA ALA A 34 9.82 4.26 -5.62
C ALA A 34 11.09 4.34 -6.50
N ASP A 35 11.81 3.23 -6.60
CA ASP A 35 13.10 3.10 -7.29
C ASP A 35 13.00 2.71 -8.78
N ILE A 36 11.78 2.43 -9.28
CA ILE A 36 11.56 2.07 -10.69
C ILE A 36 10.92 3.26 -11.44
N PRO A 37 11.54 3.74 -12.52
CA PRO A 37 10.96 4.78 -13.37
C PRO A 37 9.60 4.36 -13.95
N SER A 38 8.75 5.34 -14.26
CA SER A 38 7.48 5.07 -14.93
C SER A 38 7.72 4.52 -16.34
N PRO A 39 7.10 3.40 -16.73
CA PRO A 39 7.30 2.81 -18.06
C PRO A 39 6.73 3.66 -19.20
N THR A 40 5.79 4.55 -18.92
CA THR A 40 5.12 5.39 -19.93
C THR A 40 5.85 6.70 -20.23
N GLY A 41 6.96 6.99 -19.56
CA GLY A 41 7.63 8.30 -19.66
C GLY A 41 6.83 9.46 -19.04
N GLU A 42 5.58 9.25 -18.68
CA GLU A 42 4.78 10.21 -17.93
C GLU A 42 5.28 10.27 -16.47
N GLN A 43 5.37 11.49 -15.96
CA GLN A 43 5.70 11.67 -14.54
C GLN A 43 4.38 11.79 -13.75
N PRO A 44 3.95 10.71 -13.07
CA PRO A 44 2.76 10.79 -12.23
C PRO A 44 3.01 11.72 -11.05
N ILE A 45 1.96 12.35 -10.58
CA ILE A 45 2.03 13.13 -9.34
C ILE A 45 2.23 12.17 -8.17
N VAL A 46 3.35 12.27 -7.47
CA VAL A 46 3.59 11.49 -6.25
C VAL A 46 2.83 12.15 -5.10
N MET A 47 1.88 11.42 -4.53
CA MET A 47 1.06 11.88 -3.42
C MET A 47 1.66 11.49 -2.07
N LEU A 48 2.25 10.30 -1.99
CA LEU A 48 2.84 9.75 -0.78
C LEU A 48 3.98 8.82 -1.15
N GLU A 49 5.08 8.89 -0.42
CA GLU A 49 6.12 7.87 -0.42
C GLU A 49 6.20 7.26 0.97
N GLU A 50 6.20 5.94 1.06
CA GLU A 50 6.19 5.23 2.34
C GLU A 50 7.04 3.96 2.30
N ASP A 51 7.64 3.65 3.45
CA ASP A 51 8.36 2.41 3.64
C ASP A 51 7.38 1.23 3.80
N LEU A 52 7.82 0.06 3.36
CA LEU A 52 7.14 -1.20 3.58
C LEU A 52 7.88 -1.97 4.68
N TYR A 53 7.18 -2.22 5.77
CA TYR A 53 7.64 -3.05 6.87
C TYR A 53 7.20 -4.49 6.68
N LEU A 54 7.84 -5.41 7.38
CA LEU A 54 7.30 -6.75 7.55
C LEU A 54 6.50 -6.81 8.85
N ALA A 55 5.20 -7.06 8.73
CA ALA A 55 4.30 -7.28 9.84
C ALA A 55 4.39 -8.73 10.29
N VAL A 56 4.70 -8.93 11.56
CA VAL A 56 4.84 -10.25 12.17
C VAL A 56 4.01 -10.33 13.46
N PRO A 57 3.37 -11.46 13.75
CA PRO A 57 2.72 -11.68 15.05
C PRO A 57 3.75 -11.58 16.17
N THR A 58 3.41 -10.92 17.29
CA THR A 58 4.32 -10.76 18.45
C THR A 58 4.80 -12.08 19.03
N HIS A 59 3.97 -13.12 18.95
CA HIS A 59 4.30 -14.46 19.44
C HIS A 59 4.97 -15.37 18.38
N SER A 60 5.24 -14.83 17.18
CA SER A 60 5.96 -15.58 16.13
C SER A 60 7.46 -15.67 16.46
N PRO A 61 8.21 -16.58 15.80
CA PRO A 61 9.68 -16.64 15.93
C PRO A 61 10.39 -15.32 15.61
N TYR A 62 9.72 -14.42 14.90
CA TYR A 62 10.25 -13.10 14.51
C TYR A 62 9.88 -11.99 15.50
N GLY A 63 8.94 -12.24 16.42
CA GLY A 63 8.36 -11.22 17.30
C GLY A 63 9.35 -10.54 18.24
N HIS A 64 10.53 -11.11 18.49
CA HIS A 64 11.57 -10.52 19.34
C HIS A 64 12.61 -9.70 18.56
N ARG A 65 12.55 -9.72 17.24
CA ARG A 65 13.52 -9.01 16.41
C ARG A 65 13.20 -7.51 16.36
N THR A 66 14.24 -6.71 16.13
CA THR A 66 14.12 -5.25 15.91
C THR A 66 14.11 -4.89 14.42
N SER A 67 14.58 -5.81 13.58
CA SER A 67 14.64 -5.73 12.13
C SER A 67 14.74 -7.14 11.54
N ILE A 68 14.61 -7.28 10.23
CA ILE A 68 14.61 -8.58 9.57
C ILE A 68 15.10 -8.48 8.12
N ARG A 69 15.81 -9.50 7.66
CA ARG A 69 16.08 -9.68 6.23
C ARG A 69 14.98 -10.54 5.62
N LEU A 70 14.53 -10.21 4.40
CA LEU A 70 13.51 -11.03 3.73
C LEU A 70 13.96 -12.48 3.57
N THR A 71 15.24 -12.73 3.32
CA THR A 71 15.82 -14.08 3.22
C THR A 71 15.64 -14.94 4.47
N ASP A 72 15.58 -14.30 5.66
CA ASP A 72 15.35 -15.01 6.93
C ASP A 72 13.92 -15.56 7.05
N THR A 73 13.02 -15.14 6.18
CA THR A 73 11.60 -15.48 6.20
C THR A 73 11.15 -16.37 5.04
N LYS A 74 12.10 -16.94 4.29
CA LYS A 74 11.82 -17.77 3.11
C LYS A 74 10.88 -18.94 3.38
N ASP A 75 10.94 -19.50 4.60
CA ASP A 75 10.13 -20.65 5.02
C ASP A 75 8.82 -20.24 5.72
N ALA A 76 8.60 -18.94 5.91
CA ALA A 76 7.38 -18.42 6.55
C ALA A 76 6.16 -18.53 5.65
N GLY A 77 4.97 -18.59 6.28
CA GLY A 77 3.70 -18.43 5.58
C GLY A 77 3.37 -16.95 5.41
N TYR A 78 3.15 -16.52 4.17
CA TYR A 78 2.82 -15.14 3.85
C TYR A 78 1.32 -14.95 3.62
N ILE A 79 0.81 -13.83 4.11
CA ILE A 79 -0.54 -13.34 3.87
C ILE A 79 -0.42 -12.12 2.97
N CYS A 80 -1.10 -12.15 1.83
CA CYS A 80 -0.95 -11.14 0.79
C CYS A 80 -2.31 -10.64 0.29
N LEU A 81 -2.29 -9.46 -0.32
CA LEU A 81 -3.40 -9.04 -1.17
C LEU A 81 -3.40 -9.82 -2.49
N ALA A 82 -4.57 -9.91 -3.11
CA ALA A 82 -4.78 -10.58 -4.39
C ALA A 82 -3.81 -10.10 -5.48
N GLY A 83 -3.47 -10.99 -6.39
CA GLY A 83 -2.41 -10.79 -7.39
C GLY A 83 -2.60 -9.60 -8.33
N SER A 84 -3.84 -9.15 -8.55
CA SER A 84 -4.16 -7.96 -9.33
C SER A 84 -3.84 -6.63 -8.64
N ARG A 85 -3.62 -6.63 -7.32
CA ARG A 85 -3.35 -5.39 -6.57
C ARG A 85 -1.92 -4.91 -6.78
N PRO A 86 -1.69 -3.59 -7.00
CA PRO A 86 -0.35 -3.04 -7.22
C PRO A 86 0.64 -3.39 -6.12
N ILE A 87 0.23 -3.37 -4.86
CA ILE A 87 1.10 -3.73 -3.74
C ILE A 87 1.61 -5.18 -3.85
N ARG A 88 0.79 -6.11 -4.38
CA ARG A 88 1.21 -7.50 -4.57
C ARG A 88 2.33 -7.59 -5.61
N GLN A 89 2.23 -6.85 -6.70
CA GLN A 89 3.27 -6.81 -7.72
C GLN A 89 4.57 -6.21 -7.17
N ILE A 90 4.45 -5.12 -6.38
CA ILE A 90 5.58 -4.47 -5.71
C ILE A 90 6.28 -5.45 -4.77
N THR A 91 5.53 -6.13 -3.89
CA THR A 91 6.13 -7.06 -2.92
C THR A 91 6.71 -8.30 -3.59
N ASN A 92 6.10 -8.80 -4.67
CA ASN A 92 6.66 -9.89 -5.46
C ASN A 92 8.04 -9.54 -6.03
N SER A 93 8.24 -8.29 -6.51
CA SER A 93 9.55 -7.87 -7.01
C SER A 93 10.62 -7.86 -5.91
N TYR A 94 10.25 -7.48 -4.68
CA TYR A 94 11.17 -7.54 -3.54
C TYR A 94 11.54 -8.97 -3.14
N PHE A 95 10.61 -9.92 -3.20
CA PHE A 95 10.93 -11.33 -2.99
C PHE A 95 11.86 -11.88 -4.07
N MET A 96 11.63 -11.51 -5.34
CA MET A 96 12.52 -11.91 -6.45
C MET A 96 13.94 -11.38 -6.25
N GLU A 97 14.10 -10.12 -5.84
CA GLU A 97 15.40 -9.52 -5.53
C GLU A 97 16.06 -10.19 -4.32
N ALA A 98 15.28 -10.62 -3.33
CA ALA A 98 15.77 -11.40 -2.19
C ALA A 98 16.08 -12.87 -2.55
N GLY A 99 15.81 -13.30 -3.78
CA GLY A 99 16.18 -14.61 -4.32
C GLY A 99 15.26 -15.76 -3.91
N PHE A 100 14.01 -15.50 -3.55
CA PHE A 100 13.05 -16.57 -3.24
C PHE A 100 11.63 -16.25 -3.65
N THR A 101 10.81 -17.29 -3.77
CA THR A 101 9.36 -17.18 -3.96
C THR A 101 8.66 -17.42 -2.62
N PRO A 102 7.81 -16.49 -2.14
CA PRO A 102 7.14 -16.65 -0.86
C PRO A 102 6.10 -17.78 -0.90
N ARG A 103 5.99 -18.51 0.19
CA ARG A 103 4.91 -19.48 0.39
C ARG A 103 3.65 -18.72 0.86
N ILE A 104 2.70 -18.49 -0.04
CA ILE A 104 1.45 -17.82 0.27
C ILE A 104 0.50 -18.81 0.96
N VAL A 105 0.09 -18.48 2.18
CA VAL A 105 -0.86 -19.29 2.97
C VAL A 105 -2.27 -18.71 2.96
N PHE A 106 -2.40 -17.40 2.78
CA PHE A 106 -3.67 -16.71 2.58
C PHE A 106 -3.54 -15.60 1.56
N GLU A 107 -4.56 -15.43 0.77
CA GLU A 107 -4.72 -14.33 -0.17
C GLU A 107 -6.12 -13.71 0.00
N SER A 108 -6.22 -12.38 0.01
CA SER A 108 -7.47 -11.66 0.14
C SER A 108 -7.50 -10.45 -0.79
N ASP A 109 -8.68 -10.03 -1.17
CA ASP A 109 -8.93 -8.82 -1.97
C ASP A 109 -9.00 -7.55 -1.11
N THR A 110 -9.11 -7.69 0.23
CA THR A 110 -9.22 -6.54 1.15
C THR A 110 -8.02 -6.43 2.09
N THR A 111 -7.58 -5.20 2.35
CA THR A 111 -6.51 -4.90 3.30
C THR A 111 -6.89 -5.28 4.72
N GLU A 112 -8.17 -5.12 5.07
CA GLU A 112 -8.68 -5.44 6.40
C GLU A 112 -8.53 -6.92 6.72
N SER A 113 -8.89 -7.81 5.79
CA SER A 113 -8.72 -9.26 5.96
C SER A 113 -7.25 -9.64 6.12
N VAL A 114 -6.36 -9.06 5.32
CA VAL A 114 -4.91 -9.30 5.45
C VAL A 114 -4.41 -8.89 6.83
N ARG A 115 -4.79 -7.69 7.30
CA ARG A 115 -4.42 -7.18 8.62
C ARG A 115 -4.91 -8.09 9.75
N ASN A 116 -6.18 -8.50 9.69
CA ASN A 116 -6.81 -9.34 10.71
C ASN A 116 -6.18 -10.74 10.76
N LEU A 117 -5.86 -11.33 9.61
CA LEU A 117 -5.20 -12.63 9.54
C LEU A 117 -3.78 -12.58 10.12
N ILE A 118 -3.01 -11.51 9.86
CA ILE A 118 -1.69 -11.32 10.48
C ILE A 118 -1.85 -11.16 12.00
N ALA A 119 -2.80 -10.35 12.46
CA ALA A 119 -3.07 -10.14 13.87
C ALA A 119 -3.51 -11.43 14.58
N ALA A 120 -4.22 -12.31 13.89
CA ALA A 120 -4.60 -13.63 14.39
C ALA A 120 -3.45 -14.65 14.39
N GLY A 121 -2.25 -14.27 13.97
CA GLY A 121 -1.09 -15.17 14.00
C GLY A 121 -1.04 -16.18 12.85
N MET A 122 -1.84 -16.00 11.80
CA MET A 122 -1.96 -16.95 10.70
C MET A 122 -0.81 -16.88 9.69
N GLY A 123 0.07 -15.88 9.81
CA GLY A 123 1.23 -15.69 8.95
C GLY A 123 1.83 -14.30 9.10
N ILE A 124 2.75 -13.96 8.21
CA ILE A 124 3.42 -12.66 8.14
C ILE A 124 3.08 -11.96 6.82
N GLY A 125 3.31 -10.65 6.71
CA GLY A 125 3.04 -9.94 5.46
C GLY A 125 3.69 -8.57 5.40
N PHE A 126 3.73 -7.99 4.22
CA PHE A 126 4.14 -6.60 4.07
C PHE A 126 3.07 -5.65 4.62
N TRP A 127 3.53 -4.57 5.25
CA TRP A 127 2.69 -3.54 5.82
C TRP A 127 3.22 -2.15 5.48
N PRO A 128 2.47 -1.36 4.72
CA PRO A 128 2.84 0.02 4.44
C PRO A 128 2.78 0.89 5.69
N GLN A 129 3.73 1.80 5.81
CA GLN A 129 3.92 2.63 7.00
C GLN A 129 2.68 3.45 7.40
N TYR A 130 1.98 4.01 6.41
CA TYR A 130 0.91 4.98 6.67
C TYR A 130 -0.44 4.55 6.10
N SER A 131 -0.46 4.05 4.87
CA SER A 131 -1.69 3.94 4.08
C SER A 131 -2.65 2.84 4.53
N TRP A 132 -2.20 1.88 5.34
CA TRP A 132 -3.05 0.84 5.92
C TRP A 132 -3.59 1.21 7.29
N GLY A 133 -3.33 2.43 7.77
CA GLY A 133 -3.77 2.88 9.07
C GLY A 133 -2.98 2.28 10.24
N PRO A 134 -3.36 2.60 11.48
CA PRO A 134 -2.67 2.15 12.67
C PRO A 134 -2.72 0.64 12.82
N LEU A 135 -1.75 0.10 13.55
CA LEU A 135 -1.76 -1.31 13.96
C LEU A 135 -3.05 -1.63 14.71
N PRO A 136 -3.56 -2.88 14.61
CA PRO A 136 -4.66 -3.32 15.43
C PRO A 136 -4.30 -3.11 16.90
N SER A 137 -5.12 -2.37 17.62
CA SER A 137 -5.07 -2.36 19.09
C SER A 137 -5.74 -3.63 19.57
N GLU A 138 -5.18 -4.26 20.60
CA GLU A 138 -5.89 -5.33 21.27
C GLU A 138 -7.23 -4.82 21.83
N TRP A 139 -8.26 -5.66 21.80
CA TRP A 139 -9.61 -5.32 22.25
C TRP A 139 -9.72 -4.96 23.73
N ASN A 140 -8.67 -5.18 24.49
CA ASN A 140 -8.55 -4.75 25.88
C ASN A 140 -7.41 -3.73 25.97
N SER A 141 -7.74 -2.54 26.35
CA SER A 141 -6.93 -1.32 26.45
C SER A 141 -5.67 -1.40 27.35
N GLN A 142 -5.13 -2.56 27.65
CA GLN A 142 -3.96 -2.77 28.52
C GLN A 142 -2.83 -3.57 27.89
N SER A 143 -2.96 -4.07 26.66
CA SER A 143 -1.95 -4.91 26.04
C SER A 143 -1.39 -4.34 24.74
N SER A 144 -0.16 -4.69 24.47
CA SER A 144 0.59 -4.32 23.25
C SER A 144 -0.07 -4.91 22.00
N SER A 145 0.04 -4.23 20.86
CA SER A 145 -0.46 -4.74 19.59
C SER A 145 -0.03 -6.20 19.35
N PRO A 146 -0.93 -7.07 18.87
CA PRO A 146 -0.58 -8.45 18.52
C PRO A 146 0.38 -8.54 17.32
N VAL A 147 0.67 -7.41 16.68
CA VAL A 147 1.52 -7.30 15.48
C VAL A 147 2.68 -6.35 15.75
N ARG A 148 3.87 -6.74 15.31
CA ARG A 148 5.05 -5.86 15.22
C ARG A 148 5.38 -5.57 13.78
N LEU A 149 5.77 -4.34 13.51
CA LEU A 149 6.35 -3.93 12.24
C LEU A 149 7.86 -3.96 12.36
N LEU A 150 8.50 -4.77 11.52
CA LEU A 150 9.95 -4.90 11.49
C LEU A 150 10.49 -4.17 10.24
N PRO A 151 11.44 -3.24 10.39
CA PRO A 151 12.20 -2.70 9.28
C PRO A 151 12.91 -3.85 8.53
N ILE A 152 12.90 -3.76 7.19
CA ILE A 152 13.56 -4.75 6.34
C ILE A 152 14.99 -4.29 6.09
N GLU A 153 15.96 -5.16 6.41
CA GLU A 153 17.38 -4.91 6.22
C GLU A 153 17.90 -5.46 4.90
N GLY A 154 18.96 -4.81 4.39
CA GLY A 154 19.68 -5.25 3.19
C GLY A 154 18.97 -4.92 1.88
N GLN A 155 17.75 -4.41 1.94
CA GLN A 155 16.95 -4.02 0.79
C GLN A 155 16.02 -2.85 1.18
N VAL A 156 15.97 -1.82 0.34
CA VAL A 156 15.04 -0.70 0.55
C VAL A 156 13.68 -1.08 -0.04
N CYS A 157 12.75 -1.42 0.83
CA CYS A 157 11.39 -1.74 0.43
C CYS A 157 10.50 -0.50 0.58
N ARG A 158 10.23 0.18 -0.52
CA ARG A 158 9.51 1.45 -0.54
C ARG A 158 8.54 1.53 -1.71
N ARG A 159 7.41 2.19 -1.50
CA ARG A 159 6.46 2.46 -2.58
C ARG A 159 6.05 3.92 -2.62
N GLN A 160 5.60 4.34 -3.79
CA GLN A 160 4.92 5.61 -4.03
C GLN A 160 3.45 5.36 -4.32
N ILE A 161 2.58 6.13 -3.70
CA ILE A 161 1.19 6.30 -4.12
C ILE A 161 1.17 7.45 -5.12
N THR A 162 0.68 7.18 -6.30
CA THR A 162 0.73 8.11 -7.42
C THR A 162 -0.67 8.41 -7.95
N LEU A 163 -0.81 9.62 -8.48
CA LEU A 163 -1.99 10.08 -9.19
C LEU A 163 -1.63 10.28 -10.66
N THR A 164 -2.35 9.62 -11.55
CA THR A 164 -2.25 9.79 -13.00
C THR A 164 -3.56 10.28 -13.59
N ARG A 165 -3.49 11.07 -14.65
CA ARG A 165 -4.66 11.53 -15.42
C ARG A 165 -4.90 10.59 -16.59
N SER A 166 -6.16 10.39 -16.90
CA SER A 166 -6.50 9.76 -18.18
C SER A 166 -6.15 10.71 -19.32
N PRO A 167 -5.54 10.21 -20.41
CA PRO A 167 -5.30 11.01 -21.60
C PRO A 167 -6.57 11.67 -22.16
N LYS A 168 -7.73 11.06 -21.96
CA LYS A 168 -9.04 11.57 -22.40
C LYS A 168 -9.55 12.77 -21.59
N SER A 169 -8.91 13.08 -20.45
CA SER A 169 -9.40 14.06 -19.48
C SER A 169 -8.44 15.23 -19.24
N VAL A 170 -7.46 15.40 -20.12
CA VAL A 170 -6.39 16.42 -19.97
C VAL A 170 -6.95 17.84 -19.90
N ASP A 171 -8.02 18.14 -20.64
CA ASP A 171 -8.56 19.50 -20.80
C ASP A 171 -9.69 19.87 -19.83
N LYS A 172 -9.92 19.08 -18.79
CA LYS A 172 -10.96 19.40 -17.79
C LYS A 172 -10.41 20.33 -16.69
N PRO A 173 -10.80 21.62 -16.61
CA PRO A 173 -10.28 22.57 -15.61
C PRO A 173 -10.46 22.09 -14.17
N VAL A 174 -11.60 21.46 -13.87
CA VAL A 174 -11.90 20.93 -12.53
C VAL A 174 -10.88 19.90 -12.04
N LEU A 175 -10.27 19.13 -12.96
CA LEU A 175 -9.23 18.16 -12.61
C LEU A 175 -7.92 18.88 -12.22
N ASN A 176 -7.60 20.01 -12.87
CA ASN A 176 -6.45 20.84 -12.50
C ASN A 176 -6.62 21.37 -11.09
N ASP A 177 -7.82 21.88 -10.76
CA ASP A 177 -8.16 22.37 -9.44
C ASP A 177 -8.03 21.25 -8.39
N PHE A 178 -8.59 20.07 -8.70
CA PHE A 178 -8.56 18.93 -7.79
C PHE A 178 -7.13 18.39 -7.58
N CYS A 179 -6.36 18.21 -8.64
CA CYS A 179 -4.95 17.78 -8.52
C CYS A 179 -4.13 18.77 -7.72
N SER A 180 -4.30 20.09 -7.98
CA SER A 180 -3.62 21.14 -7.23
C SER A 180 -4.04 21.16 -5.76
N PHE A 181 -5.30 20.89 -5.48
CA PHE A 181 -5.82 20.75 -4.13
C PHE A 181 -5.18 19.54 -3.43
N LEU A 182 -5.13 18.39 -4.08
CA LEU A 182 -4.51 17.18 -3.55
C LEU A 182 -3.04 17.40 -3.22
N VAL A 183 -2.25 17.97 -4.14
CA VAL A 183 -0.83 18.25 -3.92
C VAL A 183 -0.61 19.18 -2.73
N ARG A 184 -1.44 20.23 -2.61
CA ARG A 184 -1.32 21.20 -1.48
C ARG A 184 -1.75 20.61 -0.14
N ASN A 185 -2.65 19.64 -0.14
CA ASN A 185 -3.23 19.04 1.06
C ASN A 185 -2.75 17.62 1.31
N SER A 186 -1.88 17.07 0.46
CA SER A 186 -1.29 15.72 0.60
C SER A 186 -0.17 15.64 1.64
N ARG A 187 -0.06 16.63 2.53
CA ARG A 187 0.80 16.51 3.71
C ARG A 187 0.20 15.51 4.68
N TRP A 188 0.25 14.24 4.29
CA TRP A 188 -0.04 13.09 5.14
C TRP A 188 1.21 12.74 5.94
N ILE A 189 1.67 13.68 6.74
CA ILE A 189 2.68 13.42 7.79
C ILE A 189 2.33 14.31 8.96
#